data_308933e24f62be1c90d3b774e9510840
#
_entry.id   308933e24f62be1c90d3b774e9510840
#
_cell.length_a   1.000
_cell.length_b   1.000
_cell.length_c   1.000
_cell.angle_alpha   90.00
_cell.angle_beta   90.00
_cell.angle_gamma   90.00
#
_symmetry.space_group_name_H-M   'P 1'
#
loop_
_entity.id
_entity.type
_entity.pdbx_description
1 polymer ?
#
loop_
_entity_poly.entity_id
_entity_poly.type
_entity_poly.pdbx_seq_one_letter_code
_entity_poly.pdbx_strand_id
1 'polypeptide(L)'
;MKSRGLVVVGILATITLVLTSCQALYLPNQPNVPLMSEGDELQVGMSVGSTGYGAQLAYSPYYHWAITANGNTFSVNNGGSFSTNRSFQHLYGEAGTGFYTRVNKYLRFEALAGFGSGYSFDTLTKRLYRKLYFQPTFGYSGPVFDFGFTPRLSHVLNYRNKVNDVPQTMNNAAMFLEPCLTARVGYEQFKFQIQGGLSFPLGGTNFTYRNRFISMGFHLTFVKDFEKYK
;
A
#
# COMPACT_ATOMS: atom_id res chain seq x y z
N MET A 1 18.90 -32.82 -16.30
CA MET A 1 18.02 -31.87 -17.02
C MET A 1 16.57 -31.79 -16.50
N LYS A 2 16.05 -32.75 -15.73
CA LYS A 2 14.65 -32.78 -15.23
C LYS A 2 14.32 -31.75 -14.15
N SER A 3 15.27 -31.26 -13.31
CA SER A 3 15.00 -30.37 -12.21
C SER A 3 14.71 -28.90 -12.62
N ARG A 4 15.30 -28.43 -13.70
CA ARG A 4 15.09 -27.05 -14.21
C ARG A 4 13.67 -26.84 -14.73
N GLY A 5 13.04 -27.83 -15.33
CA GLY A 5 11.65 -27.78 -15.77
C GLY A 5 10.64 -27.64 -14.63
N LEU A 6 10.90 -28.34 -13.53
CA LEU A 6 10.01 -28.29 -12.34
C LEU A 6 10.00 -26.90 -11.66
N VAL A 7 11.17 -26.24 -11.62
CA VAL A 7 11.31 -24.89 -11.06
C VAL A 7 10.58 -23.86 -11.93
N VAL A 8 10.71 -23.96 -13.26
CA VAL A 8 10.02 -23.05 -14.19
C VAL A 8 8.51 -23.23 -14.12
N VAL A 9 8.02 -24.48 -14.07
CA VAL A 9 6.58 -24.77 -13.91
C VAL A 9 6.06 -24.28 -12.57
N GLY A 10 6.84 -24.43 -11.49
CA GLY A 10 6.49 -23.90 -10.17
C GLY A 10 6.40 -22.37 -10.17
N ILE A 11 7.31 -21.67 -10.81
CA ILE A 11 7.29 -20.21 -10.94
C ILE A 11 6.11 -19.75 -11.80
N LEU A 12 5.83 -20.42 -12.95
CA LEU A 12 4.65 -20.09 -13.75
C LEU A 12 3.34 -20.35 -13.00
N ALA A 13 3.22 -21.45 -12.27
CA ALA A 13 2.04 -21.78 -11.49
C ALA A 13 1.81 -20.76 -10.33
N THR A 14 2.88 -20.28 -9.70
CA THR A 14 2.79 -19.21 -8.68
C THR A 14 2.39 -17.87 -9.30
N ILE A 15 2.85 -17.54 -10.50
CA ILE A 15 2.47 -16.32 -11.21
C ILE A 15 0.99 -16.37 -11.63
N THR A 16 0.48 -17.51 -12.09
CA THR A 16 -0.95 -17.65 -12.48
C THR A 16 -1.91 -17.60 -11.30
N LEU A 17 -1.53 -18.06 -10.12
CA LEU A 17 -2.32 -17.95 -8.89
C LEU A 17 -2.49 -16.49 -8.39
N VAL A 18 -1.62 -15.58 -8.83
CA VAL A 18 -1.69 -14.15 -8.43
C VAL A 18 -2.71 -13.37 -9.26
N LEU A 19 -3.15 -13.89 -10.42
CA LEU A 19 -3.96 -13.15 -11.40
C LEU A 19 -5.48 -13.31 -11.25
N THR A 20 -5.99 -14.03 -10.25
CA THR A 20 -7.44 -14.10 -10.02
C THR A 20 -7.96 -12.78 -9.46
N SER A 21 -8.36 -11.89 -10.36
CA SER A 21 -8.97 -10.61 -10.05
C SER A 21 -10.48 -10.77 -9.84
N CYS A 22 -10.93 -11.05 -8.62
CA CYS A 22 -12.29 -10.73 -8.23
C CYS A 22 -12.44 -9.21 -8.10
N GLN A 23 -13.55 -8.66 -8.60
CA GLN A 23 -13.90 -7.24 -8.45
C GLN A 23 -14.12 -6.95 -6.96
N ALA A 24 -13.08 -6.49 -6.30
CA ALA A 24 -13.12 -6.19 -4.88
C ALA A 24 -13.54 -4.73 -4.65
N LEU A 25 -14.44 -4.49 -3.71
CA LEU A 25 -14.77 -3.15 -3.25
C LEU A 25 -13.56 -2.48 -2.59
N TYR A 26 -12.90 -3.22 -1.73
CA TYR A 26 -11.73 -2.75 -1.00
C TYR A 26 -10.47 -3.42 -1.52
N LEU A 27 -9.53 -2.60 -1.97
CA LEU A 27 -8.17 -2.99 -2.34
C LEU A 27 -7.23 -2.43 -1.26
N PRO A 28 -6.50 -3.29 -0.51
CA PRO A 28 -5.50 -2.79 0.43
C PRO A 28 -4.44 -2.03 -0.35
N ASN A 29 -4.17 -0.82 0.07
CA ASN A 29 -3.12 0.01 -0.51
C ASN A 29 -1.77 -0.28 0.17
N GLN A 30 -0.72 0.08 -0.53
CA GLN A 30 0.64 0.05 -0.01
C GLN A 30 0.77 1.07 1.14
N PRO A 31 1.17 0.66 2.36
CA PRO A 31 1.45 1.61 3.43
C PRO A 31 2.66 2.49 3.07
N ASN A 32 2.62 3.75 3.42
CA ASN A 32 3.84 4.57 3.42
C ASN A 32 4.66 4.21 4.65
N VAL A 33 5.87 3.73 4.44
CA VAL A 33 6.81 3.27 5.48
C VAL A 33 8.08 4.09 5.33
N PRO A 34 8.12 5.34 5.81
CA PRO A 34 9.24 6.23 5.55
C PRO A 34 10.52 5.80 6.24
N LEU A 35 10.47 5.26 7.46
CA LEU A 35 11.62 4.99 8.33
C LEU A 35 12.49 6.24 8.53
N MET A 36 11.84 7.34 8.88
CA MET A 36 12.44 8.65 9.03
C MET A 36 13.56 8.68 10.06
N SER A 37 14.54 9.51 9.81
CA SER A 37 15.75 9.62 10.63
C SER A 37 16.02 11.01 11.15
N GLU A 38 15.68 12.04 10.37
CA GLU A 38 16.04 13.44 10.64
C GLU A 38 14.85 14.39 10.50
N GLY A 39 14.98 15.59 11.08
CA GLY A 39 14.12 16.71 10.72
C GLY A 39 14.48 17.25 9.33
N ASP A 40 13.54 17.92 8.67
CA ASP A 40 13.64 18.41 7.28
C ASP A 40 13.92 17.30 6.25
N GLU A 41 13.56 16.05 6.58
CA GLU A 41 13.68 14.91 5.69
C GLU A 41 12.43 14.82 4.79
N LEU A 42 12.64 14.77 3.47
CA LEU A 42 11.61 14.53 2.46
C LEU A 42 11.85 13.19 1.77
N GLN A 43 10.82 12.39 1.68
CA GLN A 43 10.87 11.10 0.98
C GLN A 43 9.78 11.02 -0.08
N VAL A 44 10.12 10.49 -1.26
CA VAL A 44 9.22 10.30 -2.39
C VAL A 44 9.37 8.87 -2.90
N GLY A 45 8.25 8.17 -3.07
CA GLY A 45 8.21 6.83 -3.62
C GLY A 45 7.25 6.71 -4.80
N MET A 46 7.61 5.89 -5.76
CA MET A 46 6.73 5.46 -6.85
C MET A 46 6.80 3.94 -6.97
N SER A 47 5.67 3.32 -7.26
CA SER A 47 5.59 1.86 -7.32
C SER A 47 4.54 1.38 -8.31
N VAL A 48 4.72 0.14 -8.75
CA VAL A 48 3.75 -0.62 -9.53
C VAL A 48 3.57 -1.99 -8.87
N GLY A 49 2.35 -2.49 -8.88
CA GLY A 49 2.09 -3.78 -8.25
C GLY A 49 0.71 -4.33 -8.54
N SER A 50 0.34 -5.33 -7.76
CA SER A 50 -0.95 -6.02 -7.91
C SER A 50 -2.16 -5.12 -7.66
N THR A 51 -1.99 -3.98 -7.00
CA THR A 51 -3.03 -2.97 -6.75
C THR A 51 -2.85 -1.71 -7.61
N GLY A 52 -2.05 -1.79 -8.69
CA GLY A 52 -1.85 -0.73 -9.68
C GLY A 52 -0.59 0.10 -9.45
N TYR A 53 -0.66 1.36 -9.87
CA TYR A 53 0.40 2.35 -9.72
C TYR A 53 0.20 3.11 -8.42
N GLY A 54 1.28 3.33 -7.68
CA GLY A 54 1.27 4.04 -6.42
C GLY A 54 2.31 5.16 -6.37
N ALA A 55 1.97 6.23 -5.64
CA ALA A 55 2.88 7.29 -5.26
C ALA A 55 2.82 7.50 -3.75
N GLN A 56 3.97 7.75 -3.14
CA GLN A 56 4.15 7.96 -1.71
C GLN A 56 4.96 9.22 -1.47
N LEU A 57 4.53 10.02 -0.52
CA LEU A 57 5.23 11.22 -0.06
C LEU A 57 5.28 11.18 1.46
N ALA A 58 6.44 11.49 2.03
CA ALA A 58 6.59 11.67 3.46
C ALA A 58 7.52 12.85 3.74
N TYR A 59 7.18 13.66 4.73
CA TYR A 59 7.94 14.82 5.14
C TYR A 59 8.01 14.92 6.66
N SER A 60 9.18 15.21 7.19
CA SER A 60 9.42 15.48 8.60
C SER A 60 9.71 16.96 8.81
N PRO A 61 8.73 17.80 9.14
CA PRO A 61 8.96 19.22 9.39
C PRO A 61 9.82 19.48 10.62
N TYR A 62 9.73 18.59 11.60
CA TYR A 62 10.49 18.64 12.85
C TYR A 62 10.93 17.23 13.23
N TYR A 63 12.03 17.12 13.96
CA TYR A 63 12.46 15.85 14.53
C TYR A 63 11.33 15.23 15.36
N HIS A 64 11.11 13.93 15.19
CA HIS A 64 10.02 13.12 15.76
C HIS A 64 8.62 13.30 15.15
N TRP A 65 8.40 14.18 14.17
CA TRP A 65 7.08 14.40 13.60
C TRP A 65 7.10 14.13 12.08
N ALA A 66 6.21 13.27 11.62
CA ALA A 66 6.07 12.94 10.20
C ALA A 66 4.69 13.25 9.67
N ILE A 67 4.62 13.73 8.43
CA ILE A 67 3.40 13.89 7.64
C ILE A 67 3.56 13.00 6.40
N THR A 68 2.52 12.24 6.06
CA THR A 68 2.56 11.33 4.93
C THR A 68 1.35 11.51 4.02
N ALA A 69 1.54 11.28 2.73
CA ALA A 69 0.48 11.21 1.74
C ALA A 69 0.74 10.05 0.79
N ASN A 70 -0.31 9.32 0.44
CA ASN A 70 -0.25 8.23 -0.53
C ASN A 70 -1.40 8.35 -1.52
N GLY A 71 -1.15 7.91 -2.75
CA GLY A 71 -2.18 7.69 -3.74
C GLY A 71 -1.91 6.41 -4.53
N ASN A 72 -2.95 5.69 -4.91
CA ASN A 72 -2.82 4.62 -5.88
C ASN A 72 -3.99 4.57 -6.86
N THR A 73 -3.71 4.11 -8.06
CA THR A 73 -4.71 3.90 -9.11
C THR A 73 -4.53 2.54 -9.77
N PHE A 74 -5.63 1.86 -9.98
CA PHE A 74 -5.68 0.57 -10.64
C PHE A 74 -6.77 0.57 -11.70
N SER A 75 -6.47 0.10 -12.90
CA SER A 75 -7.44 -0.03 -13.99
C SER A 75 -7.23 -1.34 -14.73
N VAL A 76 -8.31 -2.07 -14.96
CA VAL A 76 -8.33 -3.28 -15.79
C VAL A 76 -9.44 -3.15 -16.83
N ASN A 77 -9.08 -3.24 -18.10
CA ASN A 77 -10.00 -3.33 -19.21
C ASN A 77 -9.96 -4.75 -19.77
N ASN A 78 -10.98 -5.55 -19.50
CA ASN A 78 -11.13 -6.87 -20.09
C ASN A 78 -11.82 -6.76 -21.47
N GLY A 79 -11.06 -6.31 -22.47
CA GLY A 79 -11.47 -6.30 -23.89
C GLY A 79 -10.99 -7.56 -24.61
N GLY A 80 -11.57 -8.71 -24.32
CA GLY A 80 -11.34 -9.95 -25.09
C GLY A 80 -12.57 -10.27 -25.94
N SER A 81 -12.38 -10.85 -27.14
CA SER A 81 -13.35 -11.06 -28.21
C SER A 81 -14.60 -11.89 -27.85
N PHE A 82 -14.72 -12.43 -26.65
CA PHE A 82 -15.83 -13.24 -26.13
C PHE A 82 -16.28 -12.90 -24.71
N SER A 83 -15.83 -11.79 -24.12
CA SER A 83 -16.18 -11.40 -22.74
C SER A 83 -16.89 -10.06 -22.73
N THR A 84 -17.95 -9.96 -21.95
CA THR A 84 -18.62 -8.70 -21.62
C THR A 84 -17.59 -7.63 -21.27
N ASN A 85 -17.60 -6.50 -21.98
CA ASN A 85 -16.76 -5.31 -21.73
C ASN A 85 -16.92 -4.83 -20.28
N ARG A 86 -16.15 -5.37 -19.35
CA ARG A 86 -16.13 -4.94 -17.95
C ARG A 86 -14.83 -4.18 -17.71
N SER A 87 -14.94 -2.88 -17.54
CA SER A 87 -13.85 -2.06 -17.04
C SER A 87 -13.98 -1.91 -15.54
N PHE A 88 -12.90 -2.20 -14.80
CA PHE A 88 -12.80 -1.92 -13.38
C PHE A 88 -11.74 -0.85 -13.16
N GLN A 89 -12.10 0.20 -12.45
CA GLN A 89 -11.18 1.26 -12.05
C GLN A 89 -11.25 1.46 -10.54
N HIS A 90 -10.11 1.71 -9.94
CA HIS A 90 -9.97 2.03 -8.54
C HIS A 90 -9.00 3.20 -8.39
N LEU A 91 -9.42 4.20 -7.62
CA LEU A 91 -8.62 5.34 -7.23
C LEU A 91 -8.67 5.47 -5.71
N TYR A 92 -7.52 5.64 -5.09
CA TYR A 92 -7.40 5.78 -3.65
C TYR A 92 -6.39 6.86 -3.28
N GLY A 93 -6.69 7.62 -2.24
CA GLY A 93 -5.78 8.59 -1.64
C GLY A 93 -5.91 8.58 -0.13
N GLU A 94 -4.79 8.75 0.57
CA GLU A 94 -4.73 8.89 2.03
C GLU A 94 -3.70 9.92 2.46
N ALA A 95 -3.94 10.53 3.61
CA ALA A 95 -3.00 11.37 4.32
C ALA A 95 -2.92 10.93 5.77
N GLY A 96 -1.75 11.09 6.38
CA GLY A 96 -1.49 10.70 7.74
C GLY A 96 -0.42 11.55 8.39
N THR A 97 -0.33 11.42 9.69
CA THR A 97 0.67 12.09 10.50
C THR A 97 0.98 11.23 11.71
N GLY A 98 2.10 11.48 12.35
CA GLY A 98 2.46 10.76 13.55
C GLY A 98 3.90 10.97 13.99
N PHE A 99 4.29 10.11 14.90
CA PHE A 99 5.56 10.16 15.59
C PHE A 99 6.54 9.15 14.99
N TYR A 100 7.81 9.53 14.94
CA TYR A 100 8.91 8.61 14.67
C TYR A 100 10.07 8.84 15.63
N THR A 101 10.89 7.80 15.84
CA THR A 101 12.10 7.91 16.65
C THR A 101 13.18 6.93 16.21
N ARG A 102 14.42 7.31 16.41
CA ARG A 102 15.58 6.42 16.30
C ARG A 102 15.79 5.70 17.63
N VAL A 103 15.62 4.38 17.63
CA VAL A 103 15.93 3.53 18.80
C VAL A 103 17.46 3.41 18.96
N ASN A 104 18.17 3.28 17.81
CA ASN A 104 19.62 3.32 17.74
C ASN A 104 20.07 3.79 16.34
N LYS A 105 21.36 3.65 15.99
CA LYS A 105 21.91 4.07 14.69
C LYS A 105 21.12 3.57 13.50
N TYR A 106 20.55 2.36 13.56
CA TYR A 106 19.89 1.69 12.43
C TYR A 106 18.43 1.37 12.69
N LEU A 107 18.00 1.22 13.93
CA LEU A 107 16.62 0.85 14.26
C LEU A 107 15.72 2.06 14.36
N ARG A 108 14.56 1.96 13.74
CA ARG A 108 13.51 2.99 13.69
C ARG A 108 12.20 2.44 14.25
N PHE A 109 11.49 3.30 14.92
CA PHE A 109 10.10 3.10 15.29
C PHE A 109 9.27 4.27 14.81
N GLU A 110 8.11 3.97 14.22
CA GLU A 110 7.16 4.97 13.77
C GLU A 110 5.75 4.57 14.21
N ALA A 111 4.92 5.53 14.52
CA ALA A 111 3.50 5.34 14.79
C ALA A 111 2.71 6.42 14.06
N LEU A 112 2.12 6.06 12.94
CA LEU A 112 1.35 6.95 12.08
C LEU A 112 -0.14 6.65 12.20
N ALA A 113 -0.96 7.68 12.12
CA ALA A 113 -2.40 7.57 11.99
C ALA A 113 -2.88 8.48 10.86
N GLY A 114 -3.95 8.10 10.21
CA GLY A 114 -4.43 8.88 9.09
C GLY A 114 -5.80 8.47 8.58
N PHE A 115 -6.18 9.18 7.54
CA PHE A 115 -7.46 9.05 6.86
C PHE A 115 -7.25 8.90 5.36
N GLY A 116 -8.08 8.06 4.73
CA GLY A 116 -8.09 7.86 3.28
C GLY A 116 -9.50 7.75 2.72
N SER A 117 -9.60 7.94 1.42
CA SER A 117 -10.83 7.74 0.65
C SER A 117 -10.53 7.01 -0.64
N GLY A 118 -11.37 6.05 -0.98
CA GLY A 118 -11.25 5.26 -2.20
C GLY A 118 -12.52 5.25 -3.00
N TYR A 119 -12.35 5.25 -4.30
CA TYR A 119 -13.42 5.16 -5.28
C TYR A 119 -13.19 3.94 -6.18
N SER A 120 -14.17 3.05 -6.22
CA SER A 120 -14.17 1.90 -7.13
C SER A 120 -15.32 2.03 -8.12
N PHE A 121 -15.01 1.91 -9.40
CA PHE A 121 -15.96 1.99 -10.49
C PHE A 121 -15.91 0.71 -11.32
N ASP A 122 -17.05 0.10 -11.54
CA ASP A 122 -17.29 -0.98 -12.49
C ASP A 122 -18.39 -0.52 -13.45
N THR A 123 -18.59 -1.21 -14.55
CA THR A 123 -19.56 -0.87 -15.61
C THR A 123 -20.95 -0.49 -15.07
N LEU A 124 -21.38 -1.12 -13.99
CA LEU A 124 -22.73 -0.94 -13.41
C LEU A 124 -22.71 -0.41 -11.97
N THR A 125 -21.55 -0.37 -11.32
CA THR A 125 -21.46 -0.11 -9.87
C THR A 125 -20.43 0.95 -9.57
N LYS A 126 -20.84 1.97 -8.83
CA LYS A 126 -19.95 3.01 -8.28
C LYS A 126 -19.95 2.89 -6.76
N ARG A 127 -18.78 2.76 -6.16
CA ARG A 127 -18.64 2.58 -4.73
C ARG A 127 -17.60 3.55 -4.17
N LEU A 128 -17.95 4.16 -3.05
CA LEU A 128 -17.10 5.12 -2.35
C LEU A 128 -16.93 4.65 -0.91
N TYR A 129 -15.69 4.53 -0.47
CA TYR A 129 -15.35 4.15 0.90
C TYR A 129 -14.38 5.14 1.54
N ARG A 130 -14.40 5.19 2.86
CA ARG A 130 -13.45 5.92 3.71
C ARG A 130 -12.67 4.93 4.54
N LYS A 131 -11.46 5.30 4.88
CA LYS A 131 -10.58 4.49 5.72
C LYS A 131 -9.93 5.36 6.78
N LEU A 132 -10.00 4.92 8.02
CA LEU A 132 -9.15 5.38 9.11
C LEU A 132 -8.10 4.32 9.35
N TYR A 133 -6.87 4.71 9.64
CA TYR A 133 -5.84 3.74 9.93
C TYR A 133 -4.93 4.19 11.08
N PHE A 134 -4.38 3.20 11.76
CA PHE A 134 -3.28 3.33 12.70
C PHE A 134 -2.17 2.35 12.28
N GLN A 135 -0.94 2.86 12.16
CA GLN A 135 0.17 2.17 11.51
C GLN A 135 1.44 2.29 12.37
N PRO A 136 1.66 1.39 13.35
CA PRO A 136 2.97 1.24 13.95
C PRO A 136 3.92 0.55 12.96
N THR A 137 5.17 0.96 12.96
CA THR A 137 6.22 0.40 12.10
C THR A 137 7.49 0.21 12.93
N PHE A 138 8.08 -0.97 12.79
CA PHE A 138 9.40 -1.29 13.31
C PHE A 138 10.32 -1.54 12.12
N GLY A 139 11.44 -0.85 12.07
CA GLY A 139 12.31 -0.96 10.90
C GLY A 139 13.79 -0.82 11.20
N TYR A 140 14.56 -1.34 10.27
CA TYR A 140 15.99 -1.13 10.13
C TYR A 140 16.20 -0.19 8.94
N SER A 141 16.96 0.86 9.12
CA SER A 141 17.35 1.80 8.04
C SER A 141 18.86 1.98 8.05
N GLY A 142 19.49 1.50 6.98
CA GLY A 142 20.93 1.56 6.77
C GLY A 142 21.28 2.22 5.43
N PRO A 143 22.58 2.45 5.17
CA PRO A 143 23.01 3.17 3.96
C PRO A 143 22.67 2.41 2.67
N VAL A 144 22.65 1.07 2.70
CA VAL A 144 22.43 0.22 1.52
C VAL A 144 21.08 -0.50 1.58
N PHE A 145 20.62 -0.86 2.76
CA PHE A 145 19.45 -1.71 2.94
C PHE A 145 18.53 -1.15 4.02
N ASP A 146 17.22 -1.14 3.75
CA ASP A 146 16.18 -0.91 4.74
C ASP A 146 15.22 -2.10 4.79
N PHE A 147 14.68 -2.33 5.98
CA PHE A 147 13.63 -3.31 6.22
C PHE A 147 12.60 -2.74 7.18
N GLY A 148 11.32 -2.89 6.89
CA GLY A 148 10.23 -2.44 7.75
C GLY A 148 9.16 -3.51 7.90
N PHE A 149 8.69 -3.69 9.13
CA PHE A 149 7.49 -4.45 9.45
C PHE A 149 6.42 -3.51 10.00
N THR A 150 5.26 -3.52 9.37
CA THR A 150 4.16 -2.58 9.63
C THR A 150 2.86 -3.35 9.83
N PRO A 151 2.46 -3.68 11.09
CA PRO A 151 1.12 -4.17 11.39
C PRO A 151 0.13 -3.00 11.42
N ARG A 152 -0.57 -2.78 10.31
CA ARG A 152 -1.53 -1.69 10.16
C ARG A 152 -2.93 -2.13 10.57
N LEU A 153 -3.62 -1.33 11.39
CA LEU A 153 -5.05 -1.45 11.67
C LEU A 153 -5.82 -0.48 10.81
N SER A 154 -6.80 -0.96 10.07
CA SER A 154 -7.62 -0.16 9.15
C SER A 154 -9.10 -0.35 9.45
N HIS A 155 -9.83 0.73 9.63
CA HIS A 155 -11.29 0.74 9.70
C HIS A 155 -11.85 1.29 8.39
N VAL A 156 -12.49 0.44 7.62
CA VAL A 156 -13.04 0.75 6.30
C VAL A 156 -14.54 0.92 6.40
N LEU A 157 -15.04 2.06 5.98
CA LEU A 157 -16.45 2.43 5.92
C LEU A 157 -16.88 2.53 4.46
N ASN A 158 -17.76 1.65 4.01
CA ASN A 158 -18.43 1.77 2.72
C ASN A 158 -19.70 2.58 2.93
N TYR A 159 -19.75 3.82 2.44
CA TYR A 159 -20.85 4.73 2.76
C TYR A 159 -21.72 5.16 1.57
N ARG A 160 -21.30 4.87 0.34
CA ARG A 160 -22.09 5.19 -0.84
C ARG A 160 -21.90 4.15 -1.94
N ASN A 161 -22.98 3.45 -2.26
CA ASN A 161 -23.07 2.53 -3.39
C ASN A 161 -24.12 3.03 -4.37
N LYS A 162 -23.82 2.96 -5.66
CA LYS A 162 -24.80 3.12 -6.73
C LYS A 162 -24.72 1.90 -7.64
N VAL A 163 -25.86 1.30 -7.92
CA VAL A 163 -26.01 0.22 -8.90
C VAL A 163 -26.97 0.73 -9.98
N ASN A 164 -26.53 0.77 -11.23
CA ASN A 164 -27.28 1.40 -12.34
C ASN A 164 -27.73 2.84 -12.03
N ASP A 165 -26.80 3.62 -11.41
CA ASP A 165 -27.03 4.98 -10.91
C ASP A 165 -28.13 5.13 -9.84
N VAL A 166 -28.75 4.04 -9.37
CA VAL A 166 -29.68 4.04 -8.24
C VAL A 166 -28.90 3.96 -6.93
N PRO A 167 -29.04 4.96 -6.03
CA PRO A 167 -28.39 4.95 -4.73
C PRO A 167 -28.85 3.75 -3.90
N GLN A 168 -27.91 3.02 -3.32
CA GLN A 168 -28.16 1.97 -2.33
C GLN A 168 -27.57 2.38 -1.00
N THR A 169 -28.37 2.39 0.04
CA THR A 169 -27.94 2.69 1.41
C THR A 169 -27.32 1.42 1.99
N MET A 170 -26.00 1.32 1.95
CA MET A 170 -25.24 0.25 2.61
C MET A 170 -24.16 0.88 3.48
N ASN A 171 -24.44 1.09 4.75
CA ASN A 171 -23.43 1.47 5.75
C ASN A 171 -22.75 0.19 6.28
N ASN A 172 -21.82 -0.35 5.52
CA ASN A 172 -21.05 -1.51 5.94
C ASN A 172 -19.65 -1.05 6.39
N ALA A 173 -19.32 -1.36 7.62
CA ALA A 173 -18.00 -1.13 8.19
C ALA A 173 -17.28 -2.45 8.42
N ALA A 174 -15.97 -2.46 8.25
CA ALA A 174 -15.12 -3.58 8.61
C ALA A 174 -13.77 -3.10 9.13
N MET A 175 -13.25 -3.80 10.12
CA MET A 175 -11.89 -3.62 10.60
C MET A 175 -10.97 -4.65 9.97
N PHE A 176 -9.78 -4.22 9.59
CA PHE A 176 -8.75 -5.07 9.00
C PHE A 176 -7.45 -4.94 9.78
N LEU A 177 -6.76 -6.07 9.97
CA LEU A 177 -5.35 -6.12 10.30
C LEU A 177 -4.57 -6.32 9.00
N GLU A 178 -3.67 -5.39 8.69
CA GLU A 178 -2.93 -5.35 7.43
C GLU A 178 -1.42 -5.36 7.68
N PRO A 179 -0.83 -6.54 8.02
CA PRO A 179 0.61 -6.65 8.13
C PRO A 179 1.27 -6.47 6.77
N CYS A 180 2.31 -5.64 6.73
CA CYS A 180 3.12 -5.35 5.57
C CYS A 180 4.60 -5.49 5.87
N LEU A 181 5.35 -6.05 4.93
CA LEU A 181 6.80 -6.06 4.89
C LEU A 181 7.27 -5.12 3.78
N THR A 182 8.24 -4.30 4.12
CA THR A 182 8.93 -3.39 3.19
C THR A 182 10.41 -3.74 3.19
N ALA A 183 10.99 -3.93 2.03
CA ALA A 183 12.42 -4.08 1.85
C ALA A 183 12.88 -3.07 0.80
N ARG A 184 14.02 -2.42 1.07
CA ARG A 184 14.66 -1.49 0.14
C ARG A 184 16.12 -1.83 0.01
N VAL A 185 16.65 -1.74 -1.21
CA VAL A 185 18.06 -1.93 -1.50
C VAL A 185 18.52 -0.86 -2.49
N GLY A 186 19.68 -0.27 -2.23
CA GLY A 186 20.23 0.79 -3.07
C GLY A 186 21.31 1.56 -2.33
N TYR A 187 21.46 2.82 -2.68
CA TYR A 187 22.48 3.66 -2.09
C TYR A 187 21.84 4.95 -1.56
N GLU A 188 22.03 5.21 -0.27
CA GLU A 188 21.63 6.43 0.47
C GLU A 188 20.29 7.07 -0.01
N GLN A 189 20.37 7.91 -1.04
CA GLN A 189 19.25 8.72 -1.55
C GLN A 189 18.29 7.95 -2.45
N PHE A 190 18.77 6.89 -3.13
CA PHE A 190 17.99 6.15 -4.12
C PHE A 190 18.00 4.67 -3.80
N LYS A 191 16.82 4.12 -3.51
CA LYS A 191 16.66 2.70 -3.21
C LYS A 191 15.53 2.11 -4.05
N PHE A 192 15.74 0.90 -4.55
CA PHE A 192 14.69 0.06 -5.08
C PHE A 192 13.88 -0.50 -3.91
N GLN A 193 12.55 -0.43 -4.01
CA GLN A 193 11.62 -0.85 -2.97
C GLN A 193 10.79 -2.04 -3.42
N ILE A 194 10.60 -3.02 -2.55
CA ILE A 194 9.60 -4.09 -2.65
C ILE A 194 8.74 -4.04 -1.38
N GLN A 195 7.42 -4.07 -1.56
CA GLN A 195 6.46 -4.18 -0.45
C GLN A 195 5.50 -5.33 -0.71
N GLY A 196 5.19 -6.07 0.34
CA GLY A 196 4.17 -7.11 0.31
C GLY A 196 3.36 -7.12 1.60
N GLY A 197 2.05 -7.27 1.48
CA GLY A 197 1.17 -7.27 2.63
C GLY A 197 -0.06 -8.14 2.45
N LEU A 198 -0.65 -8.46 3.58
CA LEU A 198 -1.90 -9.21 3.71
C LEU A 198 -2.95 -8.33 4.35
N SER A 199 -4.22 -8.65 4.13
CA SER A 199 -5.36 -7.96 4.74
C SER A 199 -6.30 -9.01 5.33
N PHE A 200 -6.43 -9.00 6.66
CA PHE A 200 -7.26 -9.92 7.42
C PHE A 200 -8.41 -9.14 8.07
N PRO A 201 -9.67 -9.47 7.79
CA PRO A 201 -10.78 -8.85 8.49
C PRO A 201 -10.80 -9.30 9.96
N LEU A 202 -10.98 -8.35 10.86
CA LEU A 202 -11.20 -8.59 12.28
C LEU A 202 -12.71 -8.65 12.56
N GLY A 203 -13.35 -9.75 12.13
CA GLY A 203 -14.79 -9.95 12.20
C GLY A 203 -15.42 -10.24 10.83
N GLY A 204 -16.76 -10.27 10.76
CA GLY A 204 -17.48 -10.45 9.50
C GLY A 204 -17.37 -9.24 8.59
N THR A 205 -17.23 -9.47 7.28
CA THR A 205 -17.32 -8.41 6.26
C THR A 205 -18.48 -8.68 5.33
N ASN A 206 -19.29 -7.65 5.04
CA ASN A 206 -20.41 -7.74 4.12
C ASN A 206 -20.07 -7.19 2.72
N PHE A 207 -18.78 -7.03 2.42
CA PHE A 207 -18.31 -6.59 1.13
C PHE A 207 -17.05 -7.36 0.68
N THR A 208 -16.83 -7.39 -0.63
CA THR A 208 -15.69 -8.06 -1.24
C THR A 208 -14.41 -7.25 -1.04
N TYR A 209 -13.32 -7.90 -0.68
CA TYR A 209 -12.01 -7.28 -0.52
C TYR A 209 -10.91 -8.17 -1.10
N ARG A 210 -9.77 -7.56 -1.43
CA ARG A 210 -8.56 -8.30 -1.77
C ARG A 210 -7.75 -8.56 -0.49
N ASN A 211 -7.26 -9.77 -0.32
CA ASN A 211 -6.60 -10.18 0.92
C ASN A 211 -5.06 -9.98 0.90
N ARG A 212 -4.49 -9.53 -0.22
CA ARG A 212 -3.04 -9.35 -0.37
C ARG A 212 -2.70 -8.30 -1.42
N PHE A 213 -1.50 -7.74 -1.27
CA PHE A 213 -0.87 -6.95 -2.31
C PHE A 213 0.63 -7.24 -2.37
N ILE A 214 1.23 -7.01 -3.52
CA ILE A 214 2.66 -6.96 -3.74
C ILE A 214 2.96 -5.82 -4.70
N SER A 215 4.04 -5.10 -4.45
CA SER A 215 4.49 -3.99 -5.29
C SER A 215 6.00 -3.89 -5.31
N MET A 216 6.51 -3.27 -6.37
CA MET A 216 7.90 -2.90 -6.52
C MET A 216 7.99 -1.46 -7.04
N GLY A 217 9.07 -0.78 -6.74
CA GLY A 217 9.24 0.60 -7.13
C GLY A 217 10.54 1.22 -6.68
N PHE A 218 10.55 2.54 -6.66
CA PHE A 218 11.70 3.34 -6.26
C PHE A 218 11.34 4.24 -5.10
N HIS A 219 12.34 4.49 -4.27
CA HIS A 219 12.26 5.35 -3.10
C HIS A 219 13.43 6.31 -3.10
N LEU A 220 13.12 7.60 -2.97
CA LEU A 220 14.08 8.70 -2.91
C LEU A 220 14.00 9.36 -1.55
N THR A 221 15.15 9.63 -0.95
CA THR A 221 15.28 10.34 0.33
C THR A 221 16.11 11.59 0.13
N PHE A 222 15.59 12.74 0.54
CA PHE A 222 16.26 14.03 0.52
C PHE A 222 16.41 14.53 1.96
N VAL A 223 17.64 14.73 2.38
CA VAL A 223 18.00 15.27 3.70
C VAL A 223 18.92 16.47 3.49
N LYS A 224 18.76 17.49 4.30
CA LYS A 224 19.53 18.75 4.17
C LYS A 224 21.03 18.58 4.39
N ASP A 225 21.43 17.66 5.27
CA ASP A 225 22.83 17.41 5.62
C ASP A 225 23.13 15.91 5.56
N PHE A 226 23.58 15.42 4.39
CA PHE A 226 24.00 14.01 4.21
C PHE A 226 25.29 13.62 4.97
N GLU A 227 26.04 14.57 5.54
CA GLU A 227 27.27 14.26 6.30
C GLU A 227 27.03 13.50 7.61
N LYS A 228 25.80 13.39 8.09
CA LYS A 228 25.46 12.71 9.35
C LYS A 228 25.41 11.18 9.28
N TYR A 229 25.55 10.58 8.12
CA TYR A 229 25.58 9.11 7.97
C TYR A 229 27.00 8.51 7.99
N LYS A 230 28.05 9.32 8.05
CA LYS A 230 29.45 8.88 8.20
C LYS A 230 29.83 8.51 9.64
#